data_c51d6fd49375a624c9d10c66322d2c7b
#
_entry.id   c51d6fd49375a624c9d10c66322d2c7b
#
_cell.length_a   1.000
_cell.length_b   1.000
_cell.length_c   1.000
_cell.angle_alpha   90.00
_cell.angle_beta   90.00
_cell.angle_gamma   90.00
#
_symmetry.space_group_name_H-M   'P 1'
#
loop_
_entity.id
_entity.type
_entity.pdbx_description
1 polymer ?
#
loop_
_entity_poly.entity_id
_entity_poly.type
_entity_poly.pdbx_seq_one_letter_code
_entity_poly.pdbx_strand_id
1 'polypeptide(L)'
;MMRRLAVLSLHTSPLVQPGQGDSGGMNVYVRELVSALAQAGVQADVFTRRWDEASPEVVEVEPGFRVVHVEAGPHDLAKEHLPEVVDAFADGVHKHLEQLGDVDALHANYWLSGVAGHRLKHELDLPLVSTFHTLARVKAETGDPEPERRVRAEAQVIGCSDAILASCGAEADQLERLYGADPGRIELVPPGVDHAFFSPGDRAGARAALRHLRLGDGPVLLFVGRIQPLKGLDVAVRALAALQRPDATLVVVGGASGAEGAEEVARIAALVDDLGLTAQVRMADPQPHHMLSTYYRAADVCVVPSRSESFGLVALEAAACGTPVVAAAVGGLRTLVVDGRTGFLVEGRDPEVFAARVDAILRDDALAAAFGTEAARRGKGYTWSTAAARLRRVYSDLTTRALVDCQ
;
A
#
# COMPACT_ATOMS: atom_id res chain seq x y z
N MET A 1 20.28 -5.50 -21.49
CA MET A 1 19.88 -4.37 -20.61
C MET A 1 18.40 -4.15 -20.83
N MET A 2 17.59 -4.25 -19.78
CA MET A 2 16.15 -4.07 -19.86
C MET A 2 15.76 -2.73 -20.46
N ARG A 3 14.88 -2.73 -21.45
CA ARG A 3 14.40 -1.55 -22.16
C ARG A 3 12.92 -1.28 -21.94
N ARG A 4 12.08 -2.32 -21.91
CA ARG A 4 10.63 -2.20 -21.80
C ARG A 4 10.02 -3.24 -20.89
N LEU A 5 9.12 -2.79 -20.03
CA LEU A 5 8.39 -3.56 -19.03
C LEU A 5 6.88 -3.47 -19.27
N ALA A 6 6.19 -4.60 -19.27
CA ALA A 6 4.74 -4.66 -19.18
C ALA A 6 4.32 -4.87 -17.71
N VAL A 7 3.67 -3.88 -17.12
CA VAL A 7 3.19 -3.91 -15.73
C VAL A 7 1.68 -4.17 -15.75
N LEU A 8 1.24 -5.23 -15.08
CA LEU A 8 -0.16 -5.60 -15.01
C LEU A 8 -0.76 -5.15 -13.68
N SER A 9 -1.84 -4.36 -13.75
CA SER A 9 -2.60 -3.86 -12.60
C SER A 9 -4.10 -3.89 -12.92
N LEU A 10 -4.65 -5.09 -13.10
CA LEU A 10 -6.01 -5.32 -13.62
C LEU A 10 -7.08 -4.58 -12.83
N HIS A 11 -7.08 -4.74 -11.49
CA HIS A 11 -8.22 -4.37 -10.65
C HIS A 11 -8.25 -2.90 -10.22
N THR A 12 -7.15 -2.14 -10.43
CA THR A 12 -7.09 -0.73 -10.06
C THR A 12 -6.02 0.00 -10.87
N SER A 13 -6.32 1.24 -11.26
CA SER A 13 -5.41 2.07 -12.05
C SER A 13 -4.48 2.89 -11.15
N PRO A 14 -3.19 3.03 -11.48
CA PRO A 14 -2.28 3.94 -10.77
C PRO A 14 -2.65 5.41 -10.91
N LEU A 15 -3.60 5.75 -11.78
CA LEU A 15 -4.11 7.13 -11.97
C LEU A 15 -5.19 7.50 -10.96
N VAL A 16 -5.83 6.51 -10.31
CA VAL A 16 -6.90 6.75 -9.34
C VAL A 16 -6.29 7.22 -8.02
N GLN A 17 -6.93 8.24 -7.42
CA GLN A 17 -6.51 8.77 -6.13
C GLN A 17 -6.59 7.70 -5.05
N PRO A 18 -5.51 7.49 -4.26
CA PRO A 18 -5.53 6.57 -3.13
C PRO A 18 -6.58 6.97 -2.07
N GLY A 19 -7.24 5.97 -1.48
CA GLY A 19 -8.27 6.18 -0.46
C GLY A 19 -9.69 6.27 -1.02
N GLN A 20 -9.88 6.22 -2.33
CA GLN A 20 -11.19 6.14 -2.99
C GLN A 20 -11.44 4.71 -3.48
N GLY A 21 -12.63 4.17 -3.17
CA GLY A 21 -13.01 2.81 -3.56
C GLY A 21 -11.95 1.78 -3.13
N ASP A 22 -11.50 0.94 -4.06
CA ASP A 22 -10.46 -0.06 -3.80
C ASP A 22 -9.02 0.48 -3.98
N SER A 23 -8.87 1.74 -4.35
CA SER A 23 -7.57 2.37 -4.54
C SER A 23 -6.87 2.64 -3.20
N GLY A 24 -5.61 2.27 -3.09
CA GLY A 24 -4.84 2.39 -1.84
C GLY A 24 -3.33 2.31 -2.06
N GLY A 25 -2.62 1.71 -1.11
CA GLY A 25 -1.16 1.62 -1.14
C GLY A 25 -0.58 0.96 -2.39
N MET A 26 -1.30 0.00 -3.00
CA MET A 26 -0.86 -0.62 -4.25
C MET A 26 -0.82 0.40 -5.42
N ASN A 27 -1.80 1.32 -5.50
CA ASN A 27 -1.82 2.35 -6.53
C ASN A 27 -0.61 3.28 -6.40
N VAL A 28 -0.30 3.69 -5.16
CA VAL A 28 0.92 4.46 -4.85
C VAL A 28 2.15 3.66 -5.26
N TYR A 29 2.23 2.39 -4.84
CA TYR A 29 3.37 1.53 -5.17
C TYR A 29 3.61 1.43 -6.68
N VAL A 30 2.58 1.09 -7.47
CA VAL A 30 2.71 0.94 -8.92
C VAL A 30 3.10 2.26 -9.56
N ARG A 31 2.44 3.37 -9.19
CA ARG A 31 2.72 4.70 -9.76
C ARG A 31 4.15 5.14 -9.50
N GLU A 32 4.57 5.12 -8.25
CA GLU A 32 5.88 5.65 -7.84
C GLU A 32 7.03 4.74 -8.32
N LEU A 33 6.84 3.42 -8.28
CA LEU A 33 7.83 2.48 -8.76
C LEU A 33 8.05 2.60 -10.27
N VAL A 34 6.96 2.69 -11.05
CA VAL A 34 7.04 2.83 -12.51
C VAL A 34 7.63 4.18 -12.89
N SER A 35 7.27 5.25 -12.19
CA SER A 35 7.90 6.57 -12.34
C SER A 35 9.42 6.49 -12.13
N ALA A 36 9.86 5.86 -11.03
CA ALA A 36 11.29 5.70 -10.76
C ALA A 36 12.02 4.83 -11.78
N LEU A 37 11.35 3.81 -12.35
CA LEU A 37 11.89 3.01 -13.45
C LEU A 37 12.00 3.82 -14.74
N ALA A 38 10.99 4.62 -15.07
CA ALA A 38 11.01 5.50 -16.23
C ALA A 38 12.13 6.54 -16.14
N GLN A 39 12.31 7.17 -14.99
CA GLN A 39 13.43 8.08 -14.70
C GLN A 39 14.79 7.39 -14.78
N ALA A 40 14.85 6.07 -14.54
CA ALA A 40 16.05 5.25 -14.72
C ALA A 40 16.22 4.72 -16.16
N GLY A 41 15.40 5.17 -17.12
CA GLY A 41 15.49 4.86 -18.54
C GLY A 41 14.81 3.56 -18.98
N VAL A 42 13.93 2.98 -18.15
CA VAL A 42 13.07 1.84 -18.51
C VAL A 42 11.75 2.35 -19.03
N GLN A 43 11.34 1.95 -20.22
CA GLN A 43 9.99 2.22 -20.69
C GLN A 43 9.02 1.24 -20.03
N ALA A 44 7.92 1.72 -19.50
CA ALA A 44 6.93 0.88 -18.83
C ALA A 44 5.51 1.23 -19.29
N ASP A 45 4.78 0.21 -19.71
CA ASP A 45 3.37 0.27 -20.01
C ASP A 45 2.60 -0.42 -18.88
N VAL A 46 1.77 0.34 -18.15
CA VAL A 46 0.92 -0.18 -17.09
C VAL A 46 -0.45 -0.50 -17.65
N PHE A 47 -0.76 -1.77 -17.74
CA PHE A 47 -2.05 -2.25 -18.21
C PHE A 47 -3.03 -2.32 -17.06
N THR A 48 -4.17 -1.64 -17.21
CA THR A 48 -5.27 -1.67 -16.25
C THR A 48 -6.59 -1.85 -16.99
N ARG A 49 -7.56 -2.47 -16.34
CA ARG A 49 -8.89 -2.60 -16.92
C ARG A 49 -9.52 -1.22 -17.10
N ARG A 50 -10.21 -0.99 -18.20
CA ARG A 50 -11.02 0.21 -18.44
C ARG A 50 -12.27 0.19 -17.57
N TRP A 51 -12.49 1.26 -16.81
CA TRP A 51 -13.59 1.37 -15.84
C TRP A 51 -14.69 2.33 -16.28
N ASP A 52 -14.45 3.12 -17.32
CA ASP A 52 -15.41 4.08 -17.87
C ASP A 52 -15.12 4.34 -19.35
N GLU A 53 -16.14 4.80 -20.07
CA GLU A 53 -16.04 5.10 -21.49
C GLU A 53 -15.22 6.37 -21.80
N ALA A 54 -15.12 7.28 -20.83
CA ALA A 54 -14.44 8.56 -21.02
C ALA A 54 -12.92 8.46 -20.92
N SER A 55 -12.41 7.39 -20.28
CA SER A 55 -10.97 7.15 -20.17
C SER A 55 -10.35 6.89 -21.55
N PRO A 56 -9.29 7.59 -21.95
CA PRO A 56 -8.60 7.33 -23.21
C PRO A 56 -7.92 5.95 -23.17
N GLU A 57 -7.74 5.34 -24.33
CA GLU A 57 -7.07 4.03 -24.42
C GLU A 57 -5.65 4.06 -23.82
N VAL A 58 -4.90 5.13 -24.07
CA VAL A 58 -3.53 5.31 -23.55
C VAL A 58 -3.39 6.70 -22.92
N VAL A 59 -2.83 6.73 -21.71
CA VAL A 59 -2.44 7.96 -21.02
C VAL A 59 -0.93 7.98 -20.86
N GLU A 60 -0.25 8.96 -21.43
CA GLU A 60 1.16 9.23 -21.11
C GLU A 60 1.22 10.00 -19.79
N VAL A 61 1.80 9.38 -18.75
CA VAL A 61 1.93 9.98 -17.42
C VAL A 61 3.16 10.87 -17.35
N GLU A 62 4.27 10.36 -17.87
CA GLU A 62 5.54 11.04 -18.05
C GLU A 62 6.38 10.29 -19.11
N PRO A 63 7.48 10.87 -19.63
CA PRO A 63 8.32 10.19 -20.59
C PRO A 63 8.79 8.80 -20.10
N GLY A 64 8.39 7.75 -20.82
CA GLY A 64 8.71 6.37 -20.47
C GLY A 64 7.70 5.68 -19.53
N PHE A 65 6.65 6.36 -19.10
CA PHE A 65 5.57 5.79 -18.31
C PHE A 65 4.20 6.05 -18.95
N ARG A 66 3.54 5.00 -19.41
CA ARG A 66 2.18 5.07 -19.96
C ARG A 66 1.24 4.15 -19.18
N VAL A 67 -0.03 4.53 -19.12
CA VAL A 67 -1.13 3.68 -18.66
C VAL A 67 -2.01 3.32 -19.84
N VAL A 68 -2.23 2.03 -20.03
CA VAL A 68 -3.04 1.46 -21.11
C VAL A 68 -4.32 0.89 -20.51
N HIS A 69 -5.46 1.42 -20.94
CA HIS A 69 -6.77 0.95 -20.50
C HIS A 69 -7.26 -0.17 -21.42
N VAL A 70 -7.37 -1.38 -20.88
CA VAL A 70 -7.75 -2.60 -21.59
C VAL A 70 -9.24 -2.85 -21.42
N GLU A 71 -9.96 -3.05 -22.51
CA GLU A 71 -11.36 -3.47 -22.49
C GLU A 71 -11.46 -4.91 -21.99
N ALA A 72 -12.12 -5.11 -20.86
CA ALA A 72 -12.32 -6.41 -20.26
C ALA A 72 -13.62 -6.44 -19.43
N GLY A 73 -14.71 -6.80 -20.09
CA GLY A 73 -16.06 -6.86 -19.51
C GLY A 73 -16.70 -5.50 -19.25
N PRO A 74 -17.91 -5.48 -18.67
CA PRO A 74 -18.67 -4.25 -18.39
C PRO A 74 -17.92 -3.27 -17.49
N HIS A 75 -17.99 -1.96 -17.75
CA HIS A 75 -17.25 -0.95 -16.98
C HIS A 75 -17.64 -0.90 -15.50
N ASP A 76 -18.88 -1.15 -15.17
CA ASP A 76 -19.45 -1.16 -13.82
C ASP A 76 -19.34 -2.51 -13.08
N LEU A 77 -18.53 -3.44 -13.62
CA LEU A 77 -18.37 -4.77 -13.05
C LEU A 77 -17.88 -4.70 -11.59
N ALA A 78 -18.66 -5.33 -10.69
CA ALA A 78 -18.29 -5.42 -9.29
C ALA A 78 -17.00 -6.24 -9.09
N LYS A 79 -16.25 -5.91 -8.05
CA LYS A 79 -14.93 -6.50 -7.76
C LYS A 79 -14.96 -8.02 -7.66
N GLU A 80 -16.02 -8.58 -7.11
CA GLU A 80 -16.21 -10.01 -6.90
C GLU A 80 -16.25 -10.79 -8.22
N HIS A 81 -16.64 -10.11 -9.33
CA HIS A 81 -16.73 -10.64 -10.68
C HIS A 81 -15.48 -10.40 -11.54
N LEU A 82 -14.49 -9.66 -11.05
CA LEU A 82 -13.23 -9.43 -11.78
C LEU A 82 -12.49 -10.72 -12.19
N PRO A 83 -12.56 -11.83 -11.44
CA PRO A 83 -11.98 -13.10 -11.91
C PRO A 83 -12.56 -13.62 -13.24
N GLU A 84 -13.79 -13.22 -13.60
CA GLU A 84 -14.48 -13.66 -14.82
C GLU A 84 -13.95 -12.97 -16.09
N VAL A 85 -13.26 -11.84 -15.93
CA VAL A 85 -12.73 -11.03 -17.04
C VAL A 85 -11.21 -11.06 -17.17
N VAL A 86 -10.52 -11.90 -16.39
CA VAL A 86 -9.05 -12.01 -16.42
C VAL A 86 -8.56 -12.46 -17.81
N ASP A 87 -9.25 -13.40 -18.46
CA ASP A 87 -8.88 -13.88 -19.79
C ASP A 87 -9.05 -12.78 -20.85
N ALA A 88 -10.17 -12.05 -20.82
CA ALA A 88 -10.40 -10.92 -21.73
C ALA A 88 -9.36 -9.81 -21.52
N PHE A 89 -8.96 -9.57 -20.27
CA PHE A 89 -7.87 -8.64 -19.96
C PHE A 89 -6.54 -9.13 -20.54
N ALA A 90 -6.21 -10.42 -20.37
CA ALA A 90 -4.98 -10.99 -20.91
C ALA A 90 -4.95 -10.91 -22.45
N ASP A 91 -6.08 -11.22 -23.13
CA ASP A 91 -6.19 -11.08 -24.59
C ASP A 91 -5.92 -9.64 -25.06
N GLY A 92 -6.49 -8.65 -24.36
CA GLY A 92 -6.26 -7.24 -24.68
C GLY A 92 -4.83 -6.80 -24.46
N VAL A 93 -4.19 -7.26 -23.38
CA VAL A 93 -2.76 -7.02 -23.12
C VAL A 93 -1.91 -7.68 -24.20
N HIS A 94 -2.14 -8.95 -24.52
CA HIS A 94 -1.42 -9.68 -25.57
C HIS A 94 -1.43 -8.92 -26.90
N LYS A 95 -2.61 -8.56 -27.36
CA LYS A 95 -2.81 -7.78 -28.61
C LYS A 95 -2.03 -6.46 -28.61
N HIS A 96 -1.97 -5.77 -27.47
CA HIS A 96 -1.21 -4.52 -27.36
C HIS A 96 0.30 -4.77 -27.38
N LEU A 97 0.77 -5.83 -26.72
CA LEU A 97 2.18 -6.22 -26.71
C LEU A 97 2.69 -6.63 -28.09
N GLU A 98 1.88 -7.35 -28.89
CA GLU A 98 2.23 -7.66 -30.29
C GLU A 98 2.49 -6.40 -31.14
N GLN A 99 1.75 -5.31 -30.87
CA GLN A 99 1.92 -4.03 -31.57
C GLN A 99 3.13 -3.23 -31.09
N LEU A 100 3.52 -3.40 -29.82
CA LEU A 100 4.64 -2.68 -29.23
C LEU A 100 6.02 -3.24 -29.62
N GLY A 101 6.08 -4.51 -30.01
CA GLY A 101 7.34 -5.22 -30.24
C GLY A 101 8.02 -5.69 -28.96
N ASP A 102 9.35 -5.64 -28.92
CA ASP A 102 10.13 -6.25 -27.86
C ASP A 102 9.78 -5.74 -26.45
N VAL A 103 9.26 -6.63 -25.62
CA VAL A 103 9.05 -6.46 -24.18
C VAL A 103 9.96 -7.44 -23.46
N ASP A 104 10.66 -6.97 -22.42
CA ASP A 104 11.67 -7.79 -21.74
C ASP A 104 11.10 -8.63 -20.61
N ALA A 105 10.01 -8.20 -19.96
CA ALA A 105 9.39 -8.91 -18.84
C ALA A 105 7.95 -8.46 -18.56
N LEU A 106 7.22 -9.32 -17.85
CA LEU A 106 5.91 -9.05 -17.25
C LEU A 106 6.09 -8.81 -15.75
N HIS A 107 5.44 -7.77 -15.20
CA HIS A 107 5.37 -7.54 -13.76
C HIS A 107 3.92 -7.46 -13.32
N ALA A 108 3.43 -8.50 -12.68
CA ALA A 108 2.05 -8.59 -12.21
C ALA A 108 1.92 -8.06 -10.78
N ASN A 109 0.98 -7.15 -10.58
CA ASN A 109 0.62 -6.60 -9.29
C ASN A 109 -0.75 -7.13 -8.86
N TYR A 110 -0.79 -7.82 -7.72
CA TYR A 110 -1.95 -8.50 -7.18
C TYR A 110 -2.30 -9.81 -7.91
N TRP A 111 -3.01 -10.71 -7.22
CA TRP A 111 -3.26 -12.06 -7.69
C TRP A 111 -4.02 -12.15 -9.03
N LEU A 112 -4.99 -11.25 -9.31
CA LEU A 112 -5.72 -11.22 -10.59
C LEU A 112 -4.79 -10.90 -11.76
N SER A 113 -3.92 -9.93 -11.58
CA SER A 113 -2.87 -9.63 -12.56
C SER A 113 -1.86 -10.76 -12.67
N GLY A 114 -1.61 -11.47 -11.55
CA GLY A 114 -0.79 -12.67 -11.53
C GLY A 114 -1.34 -13.78 -12.42
N VAL A 115 -2.65 -14.03 -12.37
CA VAL A 115 -3.32 -15.03 -13.23
C VAL A 115 -3.19 -14.63 -14.71
N ALA A 116 -3.45 -13.36 -15.06
CA ALA A 116 -3.24 -12.88 -16.43
C ALA A 116 -1.77 -12.99 -16.86
N GLY A 117 -0.84 -12.58 -15.98
CA GLY A 117 0.59 -12.66 -16.22
C GLY A 117 1.10 -14.09 -16.39
N HIS A 118 0.56 -15.04 -15.62
CA HIS A 118 0.87 -16.46 -15.76
C HIS A 118 0.51 -16.99 -17.16
N ARG A 119 -0.68 -16.67 -17.68
CA ARG A 119 -1.10 -17.02 -19.02
C ARG A 119 -0.18 -16.37 -20.08
N LEU A 120 0.03 -15.05 -19.97
CA LEU A 120 0.86 -14.28 -20.91
C LEU A 120 2.34 -14.73 -20.93
N LYS A 121 2.90 -15.15 -19.78
CA LYS A 121 4.22 -15.73 -19.71
C LYS A 121 4.39 -16.89 -20.69
N HIS A 122 3.44 -17.83 -20.70
CA HIS A 122 3.48 -19.01 -21.57
C HIS A 122 3.18 -18.70 -23.04
N GLU A 123 2.29 -17.75 -23.29
CA GLU A 123 1.92 -17.36 -24.67
C GLU A 123 3.04 -16.57 -25.36
N LEU A 124 3.80 -15.76 -24.60
CA LEU A 124 4.80 -14.81 -25.13
C LEU A 124 6.24 -15.20 -24.83
N ASP A 125 6.48 -16.28 -24.08
CA ASP A 125 7.80 -16.72 -23.61
C ASP A 125 8.56 -15.60 -22.88
N LEU A 126 7.84 -14.88 -21.99
CA LEU A 126 8.38 -13.75 -21.21
C LEU A 126 8.52 -14.11 -19.73
N PRO A 127 9.59 -13.63 -19.04
CA PRO A 127 9.71 -13.82 -17.60
C PRO A 127 8.59 -13.08 -16.85
N LEU A 128 8.03 -13.75 -15.82
CA LEU A 128 6.99 -13.22 -14.93
C LEU A 128 7.57 -12.87 -13.57
N VAL A 129 7.45 -11.60 -13.20
CA VAL A 129 7.68 -11.11 -11.84
C VAL A 129 6.33 -10.83 -11.17
N SER A 130 6.14 -11.27 -9.94
CA SER A 130 4.89 -11.09 -9.20
C SER A 130 5.08 -10.34 -7.89
N THR A 131 4.19 -9.36 -7.62
CA THR A 131 4.06 -8.66 -6.34
C THR A 131 2.61 -8.80 -5.86
N PHE A 132 2.39 -9.43 -4.69
CA PHE A 132 1.03 -9.77 -4.27
C PHE A 132 0.31 -8.65 -3.53
N HIS A 133 1.02 -7.77 -2.83
CA HIS A 133 0.50 -6.70 -1.96
C HIS A 133 -0.35 -7.20 -0.77
N THR A 134 -1.06 -8.28 -0.93
CA THR A 134 -1.79 -9.03 0.11
C THR A 134 -1.90 -10.49 -0.30
N LEU A 135 -1.83 -11.40 0.66
CA LEU A 135 -1.92 -12.83 0.45
C LEU A 135 -3.16 -13.39 1.18
N ALA A 136 -3.93 -14.26 0.50
CA ALA A 136 -5.17 -14.82 1.03
C ALA A 136 -4.94 -15.61 2.32
N ARG A 137 -3.90 -16.46 2.37
CA ARG A 137 -3.58 -17.25 3.56
C ARG A 137 -3.13 -16.39 4.74
N VAL A 138 -2.44 -15.25 4.49
CA VAL A 138 -2.09 -14.27 5.54
C VAL A 138 -3.34 -13.60 6.09
N LYS A 139 -4.29 -13.22 5.24
CA LYS A 139 -5.58 -12.66 5.66
C LYS A 139 -6.38 -13.67 6.51
N ALA A 140 -6.38 -14.93 6.13
CA ALA A 140 -7.06 -15.98 6.88
C ALA A 140 -6.48 -16.14 8.32
N GLU A 141 -5.16 -16.02 8.52
CA GLU A 141 -4.52 -16.02 9.84
C GLU A 141 -5.02 -14.88 10.74
N THR A 142 -5.49 -13.78 10.14
CA THR A 142 -6.00 -12.60 10.87
C THR A 142 -7.54 -12.56 10.96
N GLY A 143 -8.23 -13.65 10.59
CA GLY A 143 -9.67 -13.79 10.68
C GLY A 143 -10.45 -13.14 9.53
N ASP A 144 -9.81 -12.89 8.40
CA ASP A 144 -10.41 -12.37 7.17
C ASP A 144 -10.15 -13.35 5.99
N PRO A 145 -10.82 -14.52 5.98
CA PRO A 145 -10.58 -15.56 4.98
C PRO A 145 -11.09 -15.14 3.60
N GLU A 146 -10.29 -15.45 2.59
CA GLU A 146 -10.62 -15.22 1.18
C GLU A 146 -11.16 -16.51 0.53
N PRO A 147 -11.91 -16.41 -0.57
CA PRO A 147 -12.39 -17.58 -1.29
C PRO A 147 -11.26 -18.52 -1.73
N GLU A 148 -11.49 -19.83 -1.63
CA GLU A 148 -10.52 -20.88 -1.97
C GLU A 148 -9.97 -20.75 -3.40
N ARG A 149 -10.78 -20.23 -4.34
CA ARG A 149 -10.33 -19.92 -5.71
C ARG A 149 -9.12 -18.98 -5.74
N ARG A 150 -9.09 -17.96 -4.84
CA ARG A 150 -7.99 -17.02 -4.73
C ARG A 150 -6.74 -17.71 -4.16
N VAL A 151 -6.91 -18.52 -3.13
CA VAL A 151 -5.81 -19.28 -2.50
C VAL A 151 -5.10 -20.17 -3.52
N ARG A 152 -5.88 -20.87 -4.37
CA ARG A 152 -5.32 -21.73 -5.42
C ARG A 152 -4.65 -20.92 -6.52
N ALA A 153 -5.27 -19.83 -6.96
CA ALA A 153 -4.70 -18.96 -7.98
C ALA A 153 -3.36 -18.34 -7.50
N GLU A 154 -3.30 -17.85 -6.25
CA GLU A 154 -2.05 -17.35 -5.67
C GLU A 154 -0.96 -18.43 -5.63
N ALA A 155 -1.30 -19.64 -5.19
CA ALA A 155 -0.34 -20.76 -5.14
C ALA A 155 0.20 -21.13 -6.55
N GLN A 156 -0.67 -21.13 -7.55
CA GLN A 156 -0.30 -21.40 -8.93
C GLN A 156 0.63 -20.31 -9.49
N VAL A 157 0.28 -19.04 -9.29
CA VAL A 157 1.09 -17.89 -9.73
C VAL A 157 2.45 -17.88 -9.03
N ILE A 158 2.49 -18.14 -7.72
CA ILE A 158 3.74 -18.25 -6.94
C ILE A 158 4.63 -19.37 -7.49
N GLY A 159 4.05 -20.54 -7.75
CA GLY A 159 4.76 -21.69 -8.33
C GLY A 159 5.37 -21.39 -9.69
N CYS A 160 4.77 -20.49 -10.46
CA CYS A 160 5.15 -20.20 -11.86
C CYS A 160 5.92 -18.88 -12.06
N SER A 161 5.97 -18.01 -11.07
CA SER A 161 6.74 -16.76 -11.16
C SER A 161 8.23 -17.00 -11.21
N ASP A 162 8.94 -16.32 -12.11
CA ASP A 162 10.41 -16.38 -12.22
C ASP A 162 11.08 -15.59 -11.10
N ALA A 163 10.41 -14.55 -10.59
CA ALA A 163 10.75 -13.89 -9.34
C ALA A 163 9.48 -13.43 -8.61
N ILE A 164 9.54 -13.41 -7.28
CA ILE A 164 8.47 -12.94 -6.41
C ILE A 164 9.04 -11.81 -5.57
N LEU A 165 8.42 -10.62 -5.65
CA LEU A 165 8.87 -9.48 -4.86
C LEU A 165 8.19 -9.47 -3.51
N ALA A 166 8.99 -9.53 -2.45
CA ALA A 166 8.56 -9.30 -1.09
C ALA A 166 9.03 -7.93 -0.62
N SER A 167 8.14 -7.18 0.00
CA SER A 167 8.41 -5.83 0.51
C SER A 167 9.27 -5.83 1.79
N CYS A 168 9.24 -6.93 2.54
CA CYS A 168 10.01 -7.11 3.78
C CYS A 168 10.23 -8.60 4.07
N GLY A 169 11.10 -8.89 5.06
CA GLY A 169 11.39 -10.28 5.47
C GLY A 169 10.15 -11.02 5.96
N ALA A 170 9.25 -10.36 6.68
CA ALA A 170 8.00 -10.99 7.14
C ALA A 170 7.11 -11.48 5.97
N GLU A 171 7.05 -10.75 4.86
CA GLU A 171 6.33 -11.18 3.66
C GLU A 171 7.05 -12.34 2.96
N ALA A 172 8.39 -12.31 2.91
CA ALA A 172 9.17 -13.43 2.38
C ALA A 172 8.92 -14.72 3.19
N ASP A 173 9.01 -14.65 4.52
CA ASP A 173 8.71 -15.77 5.42
C ASP A 173 7.27 -16.30 5.24
N GLN A 174 6.30 -15.42 4.98
CA GLN A 174 4.91 -15.79 4.71
C GLN A 174 4.77 -16.52 3.36
N LEU A 175 5.45 -16.06 2.32
CA LEU A 175 5.48 -16.71 1.01
C LEU A 175 6.07 -18.13 1.12
N GLU A 176 7.17 -18.29 1.82
CA GLU A 176 7.80 -19.59 2.06
C GLU A 176 6.90 -20.51 2.90
N ARG A 177 6.49 -20.05 4.07
CA ARG A 177 5.76 -20.85 5.05
C ARG A 177 4.35 -21.24 4.59
N LEU A 178 3.63 -20.30 3.99
CA LEU A 178 2.21 -20.50 3.66
C LEU A 178 1.98 -21.03 2.24
N TYR A 179 2.88 -20.75 1.32
CA TYR A 179 2.71 -21.14 -0.09
C TYR A 179 3.81 -22.08 -0.61
N GLY A 180 4.86 -22.31 0.17
CA GLY A 180 6.00 -23.14 -0.25
C GLY A 180 6.80 -22.49 -1.37
N ALA A 181 6.82 -21.14 -1.43
CA ALA A 181 7.61 -20.43 -2.43
C ALA A 181 9.09 -20.79 -2.32
N ASP A 182 9.75 -20.95 -3.46
CA ASP A 182 11.19 -21.18 -3.50
C ASP A 182 11.94 -19.92 -3.03
N PRO A 183 12.72 -19.98 -1.92
CA PRO A 183 13.50 -18.84 -1.44
C PRO A 183 14.44 -18.24 -2.47
N GLY A 184 14.93 -19.07 -3.41
CA GLY A 184 15.82 -18.62 -4.51
C GLY A 184 15.12 -17.73 -5.53
N ARG A 185 13.81 -17.61 -5.49
CA ARG A 185 13.01 -16.76 -6.36
C ARG A 185 12.35 -15.58 -5.62
N ILE A 186 12.53 -15.48 -4.30
CA ILE A 186 12.01 -14.36 -3.50
C ILE A 186 13.06 -13.25 -3.46
N GLU A 187 12.69 -12.08 -3.94
CA GLU A 187 13.55 -10.90 -3.99
C GLU A 187 13.00 -9.83 -3.03
N LEU A 188 13.84 -9.39 -2.08
CA LEU A 188 13.47 -8.33 -1.14
C LEU A 188 13.61 -6.96 -1.80
N VAL A 189 12.48 -6.34 -2.14
CA VAL A 189 12.41 -5.02 -2.75
C VAL A 189 11.46 -4.13 -1.93
N PRO A 190 11.94 -3.52 -0.84
CA PRO A 190 11.12 -2.60 -0.05
C PRO A 190 10.64 -1.43 -0.89
N PRO A 191 9.39 -1.00 -0.74
CA PRO A 191 8.88 0.25 -1.31
C PRO A 191 9.69 1.46 -0.83
N GLY A 192 9.57 2.55 -1.57
CA GLY A 192 10.13 3.84 -1.22
C GLY A 192 9.09 4.80 -0.66
N VAL A 193 9.58 6.00 -0.34
CA VAL A 193 8.78 7.18 -0.09
C VAL A 193 9.39 8.36 -0.86
N ASP A 194 8.53 9.26 -1.35
CA ASP A 194 9.01 10.47 -2.02
C ASP A 194 9.42 11.54 -0.99
N HIS A 195 10.71 11.68 -0.78
CA HIS A 195 11.30 12.63 0.18
C HIS A 195 11.15 14.10 -0.24
N ALA A 196 10.74 14.41 -1.47
CA ALA A 196 10.41 15.77 -1.86
C ALA A 196 9.13 16.26 -1.14
N PHE A 197 8.19 15.36 -0.91
CA PHE A 197 6.94 15.65 -0.19
C PHE A 197 7.02 15.22 1.28
N PHE A 198 7.48 13.99 1.53
CA PHE A 198 7.52 13.39 2.86
C PHE A 198 8.89 13.60 3.51
N SER A 199 9.00 14.69 4.24
CA SER A 199 10.21 15.06 4.99
C SER A 199 9.80 15.84 6.25
N PRO A 200 10.63 15.90 7.30
CA PRO A 200 10.36 16.72 8.46
C PRO A 200 10.12 18.18 8.07
N GLY A 201 9.21 18.85 8.76
CA GLY A 201 8.83 20.22 8.44
C GLY A 201 8.20 20.95 9.62
N ASP A 202 7.71 22.16 9.38
CA ASP A 202 7.09 23.00 10.37
C ASP A 202 5.71 22.48 10.77
N ARG A 203 5.57 22.02 12.01
CA ARG A 203 4.29 21.53 12.57
C ARG A 203 3.26 22.65 12.70
N ALA A 204 3.68 23.83 13.12
CA ALA A 204 2.77 24.96 13.31
C ALA A 204 2.18 25.42 11.96
N GLY A 205 3.02 25.53 10.94
CA GLY A 205 2.57 25.81 9.56
C GLY A 205 1.66 24.73 9.00
N ALA A 206 1.95 23.45 9.27
CA ALA A 206 1.10 22.33 8.86
C ALA A 206 -0.30 22.39 9.53
N ARG A 207 -0.34 22.67 10.85
CA ARG A 207 -1.62 22.87 11.58
C ARG A 207 -2.39 24.06 11.05
N ALA A 208 -1.70 25.17 10.75
CA ALA A 208 -2.34 26.35 10.15
C ALA A 208 -2.94 26.06 8.77
N ALA A 209 -2.29 25.23 7.95
CA ALA A 209 -2.83 24.78 6.66
C ALA A 209 -4.11 23.94 6.83
N LEU A 210 -4.21 23.19 7.92
CA LEU A 210 -5.37 22.34 8.27
C LEU A 210 -6.39 23.03 9.19
N ARG A 211 -6.40 24.39 9.30
CA ARG A 211 -7.30 25.15 10.18
C ARG A 211 -8.79 24.84 9.97
N HIS A 212 -9.17 24.39 8.78
CA HIS A 212 -10.54 23.97 8.48
C HIS A 212 -11.02 22.77 9.32
N LEU A 213 -10.08 21.95 9.81
CA LEU A 213 -10.36 20.80 10.68
C LEU A 213 -10.56 21.20 12.16
N ARG A 214 -10.25 22.44 12.54
CA ARG A 214 -10.40 22.94 13.90
C ARG A 214 -9.70 22.06 14.94
N LEU A 215 -8.39 21.81 14.73
CA LEU A 215 -7.60 20.86 15.53
C LEU A 215 -7.43 21.26 17.00
N GLY A 216 -7.65 22.55 17.34
CA GLY A 216 -7.36 23.09 18.68
C GLY A 216 -5.87 23.20 18.96
N ASP A 217 -5.52 23.48 20.23
CA ASP A 217 -4.13 23.61 20.70
C ASP A 217 -3.61 22.31 21.33
N GLY A 218 -4.45 21.32 21.52
CA GLY A 218 -4.11 20.02 22.10
C GLY A 218 -3.36 19.08 21.15
N PRO A 219 -3.02 17.88 21.63
CA PRO A 219 -2.33 16.91 20.83
C PRO A 219 -3.21 16.35 19.70
N VAL A 220 -2.56 16.09 18.57
CA VAL A 220 -3.19 15.56 17.36
C VAL A 220 -2.69 14.13 17.09
N LEU A 221 -3.62 13.18 17.17
CA LEU A 221 -3.44 11.81 16.71
C LEU A 221 -3.88 11.74 15.25
N LEU A 222 -3.18 10.98 14.44
CA LEU A 222 -3.49 10.81 13.02
C LEU A 222 -3.71 9.35 12.68
N PHE A 223 -4.80 9.06 12.01
CA PHE A 223 -5.06 7.81 11.30
C PHE A 223 -5.18 8.12 9.80
N VAL A 224 -4.42 7.41 8.97
CA VAL A 224 -4.51 7.50 7.51
C VAL A 224 -4.81 6.12 6.94
N GLY A 225 -5.83 6.02 6.09
CA GLY A 225 -6.13 4.77 5.42
C GLY A 225 -7.58 4.62 5.03
N ARG A 226 -7.85 3.62 4.20
CA ARG A 226 -9.22 3.25 3.84
C ARG A 226 -9.99 2.82 5.09
N ILE A 227 -11.25 3.25 5.19
CA ILE A 227 -12.12 2.88 6.31
C ILE A 227 -12.68 1.49 6.02
N GLN A 228 -12.07 0.50 6.66
CA GLN A 228 -12.41 -0.92 6.59
C GLN A 228 -11.90 -1.64 7.85
N PRO A 229 -12.52 -2.74 8.29
CA PRO A 229 -12.19 -3.42 9.55
C PRO A 229 -10.71 -3.83 9.67
N LEU A 230 -10.06 -4.14 8.52
CA LEU A 230 -8.65 -4.54 8.45
C LEU A 230 -7.70 -3.44 8.95
N LYS A 231 -8.05 -2.16 8.76
CA LYS A 231 -7.20 -1.01 9.14
C LYS A 231 -7.33 -0.60 10.61
N GLY A 232 -8.41 -1.02 11.28
CA GLY A 232 -8.53 -0.90 12.72
C GLY A 232 -8.84 0.51 13.23
N LEU A 233 -9.59 1.31 12.50
CA LEU A 233 -10.00 2.64 12.96
C LEU A 233 -10.78 2.58 14.28
N ASP A 234 -11.52 1.50 14.53
CA ASP A 234 -12.19 1.23 15.79
C ASP A 234 -11.24 1.22 17.00
N VAL A 235 -10.04 0.66 16.82
CA VAL A 235 -9.00 0.66 17.86
C VAL A 235 -8.45 2.07 18.09
N ALA A 236 -8.22 2.85 17.03
CA ALA A 236 -7.75 4.22 17.17
C ALA A 236 -8.77 5.11 17.90
N VAL A 237 -10.09 4.97 17.61
CA VAL A 237 -11.17 5.69 18.29
C VAL A 237 -11.25 5.28 19.77
N ARG A 238 -11.20 3.97 20.08
CA ARG A 238 -11.20 3.49 21.47
C ARG A 238 -9.93 3.90 22.23
N ALA A 239 -8.79 3.93 21.57
CA ALA A 239 -7.55 4.41 22.18
C ALA A 239 -7.63 5.91 22.53
N LEU A 240 -8.28 6.72 21.68
CA LEU A 240 -8.55 8.12 22.01
C LEU A 240 -9.43 8.25 23.27
N ALA A 241 -10.49 7.42 23.40
CA ALA A 241 -11.32 7.39 24.60
C ALA A 241 -10.49 7.00 25.85
N ALA A 242 -9.68 5.94 25.74
CA ALA A 242 -8.85 5.45 26.84
C ALA A 242 -7.75 6.43 27.26
N LEU A 243 -7.30 7.32 26.36
CA LEU A 243 -6.32 8.36 26.63
C LEU A 243 -6.82 9.39 27.68
N GLN A 244 -8.14 9.55 27.83
CA GLN A 244 -8.79 10.46 28.79
C GLN A 244 -8.27 11.93 28.71
N ARG A 245 -7.95 12.38 27.51
CA ARG A 245 -7.51 13.74 27.22
C ARG A 245 -8.54 14.50 26.39
N PRO A 246 -9.39 15.34 27.00
CA PRO A 246 -10.45 16.06 26.29
C PRO A 246 -9.94 17.09 25.27
N ASP A 247 -8.67 17.51 25.40
CA ASP A 247 -7.96 18.39 24.48
C ASP A 247 -7.39 17.67 23.25
N ALA A 248 -7.30 16.33 23.27
CA ALA A 248 -6.75 15.55 22.16
C ALA A 248 -7.73 15.45 20.99
N THR A 249 -7.22 15.50 19.77
CA THR A 249 -7.99 15.34 18.54
C THR A 249 -7.46 14.15 17.73
N LEU A 250 -8.34 13.26 17.29
CA LEU A 250 -8.04 12.22 16.30
C LEU A 250 -8.47 12.72 14.92
N VAL A 251 -7.51 12.91 14.04
CA VAL A 251 -7.75 13.18 12.61
C VAL A 251 -7.74 11.86 11.86
N VAL A 252 -8.81 11.60 11.12
CA VAL A 252 -8.98 10.41 10.28
C VAL A 252 -8.99 10.88 8.83
N VAL A 253 -7.99 10.44 8.04
CA VAL A 253 -7.91 10.77 6.61
C VAL A 253 -8.16 9.52 5.80
N GLY A 254 -9.26 9.46 5.06
CA GLY A 254 -9.62 8.33 4.23
C GLY A 254 -11.11 8.22 3.94
N GLY A 255 -11.46 7.27 3.11
CA GLY A 255 -12.84 7.03 2.69
C GLY A 255 -13.27 5.58 2.85
N ALA A 256 -14.56 5.35 2.68
CA ALA A 256 -15.16 4.02 2.63
C ALA A 256 -14.52 3.17 1.53
N SER A 257 -14.29 1.90 1.79
CA SER A 257 -13.67 1.00 0.83
C SER A 257 -14.20 -0.43 0.94
N GLY A 258 -14.38 -1.06 -0.22
CA GLY A 258 -14.96 -2.39 -0.34
C GLY A 258 -16.48 -2.41 -0.14
N ALA A 259 -17.09 -3.59 -0.26
CA ALA A 259 -18.54 -3.79 -0.15
C ALA A 259 -19.08 -3.33 1.22
N GLU A 260 -18.31 -3.52 2.29
CA GLU A 260 -18.69 -3.18 3.67
C GLU A 260 -18.25 -1.75 4.09
N GLY A 261 -17.66 -0.97 3.17
CA GLY A 261 -17.06 0.32 3.51
C GLY A 261 -18.05 1.34 4.08
N ALA A 262 -19.27 1.40 3.52
CA ALA A 262 -20.32 2.31 4.02
C ALA A 262 -20.82 1.89 5.41
N GLU A 263 -20.97 0.59 5.64
CA GLU A 263 -21.37 0.02 6.94
C GLU A 263 -20.29 0.28 8.00
N GLU A 264 -19.03 0.12 7.63
CA GLU A 264 -17.91 0.41 8.54
C GLU A 264 -17.83 1.88 8.90
N VAL A 265 -18.05 2.81 7.96
CA VAL A 265 -18.15 4.25 8.26
C VAL A 265 -19.29 4.52 9.25
N ALA A 266 -20.47 3.94 9.03
CA ALA A 266 -21.61 4.10 9.93
C ALA A 266 -21.33 3.50 11.33
N ARG A 267 -20.67 2.33 11.38
CA ARG A 267 -20.25 1.68 12.62
C ARG A 267 -19.26 2.53 13.42
N ILE A 268 -18.29 3.15 12.73
CA ILE A 268 -17.33 4.06 13.37
C ILE A 268 -18.02 5.33 13.88
N ALA A 269 -18.94 5.91 13.10
CA ALA A 269 -19.70 7.09 13.53
C ALA A 269 -20.49 6.79 14.81
N ALA A 270 -21.22 5.69 14.85
CA ALA A 270 -21.93 5.25 16.05
C ALA A 270 -20.98 5.04 17.24
N LEU A 271 -19.81 4.41 17.02
CA LEU A 271 -18.80 4.23 18.06
C LEU A 271 -18.29 5.57 18.63
N VAL A 272 -18.08 6.56 17.77
CA VAL A 272 -17.65 7.92 18.18
C VAL A 272 -18.73 8.59 19.04
N ASP A 273 -20.00 8.46 18.65
CA ASP A 273 -21.13 9.04 19.40
C ASP A 273 -21.34 8.31 20.75
N ASP A 274 -21.31 6.98 20.77
CA ASP A 274 -21.45 6.15 21.98
C ASP A 274 -20.37 6.45 23.02
N LEU A 275 -19.16 6.78 22.57
CA LEU A 275 -18.04 7.15 23.43
C LEU A 275 -17.98 8.65 23.77
N GLY A 276 -18.91 9.46 23.24
CA GLY A 276 -18.95 10.91 23.47
C GLY A 276 -17.78 11.68 22.84
N LEU A 277 -17.18 11.16 21.76
CA LEU A 277 -15.95 11.69 21.12
C LEU A 277 -16.23 12.60 19.91
N THR A 278 -17.49 12.93 19.63
CA THR A 278 -17.88 13.75 18.45
C THR A 278 -17.11 15.07 18.35
N ALA A 279 -16.77 15.68 19.49
CA ALA A 279 -15.97 16.91 19.54
C ALA A 279 -14.47 16.69 19.34
N GLN A 280 -13.98 15.45 19.41
CA GLN A 280 -12.54 15.10 19.34
C GLN A 280 -12.14 14.38 18.08
N VAL A 281 -13.08 13.84 17.29
CA VAL A 281 -12.79 13.15 16.02
C VAL A 281 -13.05 14.07 14.84
N ARG A 282 -12.11 14.14 13.91
CA ARG A 282 -12.20 14.92 12.67
C ARG A 282 -12.03 13.99 11.49
N MET A 283 -13.08 13.82 10.72
CA MET A 283 -13.04 13.07 9.46
C MET A 283 -12.60 14.00 8.33
N ALA A 284 -11.64 13.57 7.55
CA ALA A 284 -11.19 14.23 6.33
C ALA A 284 -11.30 13.25 5.16
N ASP A 285 -11.85 13.71 4.06
CA ASP A 285 -11.95 12.94 2.83
C ASP A 285 -10.55 12.48 2.33
N PRO A 286 -10.49 11.45 1.48
CA PRO A 286 -9.25 11.04 0.82
C PRO A 286 -8.55 12.23 0.18
N GLN A 287 -7.26 12.37 0.46
CA GLN A 287 -6.44 13.48 -0.02
C GLN A 287 -5.51 13.05 -1.15
N PRO A 288 -5.11 13.94 -2.06
CA PRO A 288 -4.00 13.69 -2.96
C PRO A 288 -2.76 13.23 -2.17
N HIS A 289 -2.06 12.20 -2.66
CA HIS A 289 -1.03 11.50 -1.88
C HIS A 289 0.03 12.46 -1.29
N HIS A 290 0.53 13.42 -2.09
CA HIS A 290 1.52 14.40 -1.63
C HIS A 290 1.02 15.30 -0.50
N MET A 291 -0.29 15.56 -0.42
CA MET A 291 -0.91 16.39 0.63
C MET A 291 -0.89 15.70 2.00
N LEU A 292 -0.80 14.37 2.04
CA LEU A 292 -0.72 13.62 3.31
C LEU A 292 0.47 14.04 4.15
N SER A 293 1.55 14.53 3.54
CA SER A 293 2.71 15.05 4.24
C SER A 293 2.38 16.21 5.20
N THR A 294 1.38 17.03 4.87
CA THR A 294 0.87 18.09 5.75
C THR A 294 0.18 17.51 6.98
N TYR A 295 -0.62 16.44 6.79
CA TYR A 295 -1.29 15.76 7.91
C TYR A 295 -0.29 15.08 8.84
N TYR A 296 0.71 14.38 8.28
CA TYR A 296 1.77 13.77 9.08
C TYR A 296 2.53 14.82 9.89
N ARG A 297 2.96 15.94 9.29
CA ARG A 297 3.65 17.02 10.00
C ARG A 297 2.79 17.71 11.07
N ALA A 298 1.47 17.79 10.87
CA ALA A 298 0.55 18.39 11.84
C ALA A 298 0.32 17.51 13.08
N ALA A 299 0.52 16.20 12.95
CA ALA A 299 0.28 15.23 14.00
C ALA A 299 1.43 15.13 15.00
N ASP A 300 1.10 14.78 16.25
CA ASP A 300 2.06 14.42 17.29
C ASP A 300 2.40 12.93 17.25
N VAL A 301 1.40 12.10 16.86
CA VAL A 301 1.53 10.64 16.75
C VAL A 301 0.68 10.12 15.61
N CYS A 302 1.23 9.25 14.79
CA CYS A 302 0.46 8.46 13.82
C CYS A 302 0.12 7.10 14.41
N VAL A 303 -1.15 6.71 14.37
CA VAL A 303 -1.67 5.45 14.93
C VAL A 303 -2.02 4.50 13.79
N VAL A 304 -1.39 3.31 13.77
CA VAL A 304 -1.54 2.31 12.70
C VAL A 304 -1.95 0.95 13.30
N PRO A 305 -3.22 0.77 13.71
CA PRO A 305 -3.69 -0.40 14.44
C PRO A 305 -4.20 -1.51 13.51
N SER A 306 -3.58 -1.68 12.36
CA SER A 306 -3.97 -2.65 11.34
C SER A 306 -3.95 -4.10 11.85
N ARG A 307 -4.88 -4.95 11.39
CA ARG A 307 -4.88 -6.40 11.66
C ARG A 307 -3.82 -7.12 10.84
N SER A 308 -3.58 -6.62 9.65
CA SER A 308 -2.57 -7.14 8.73
C SER A 308 -2.02 -6.00 7.90
N GLU A 309 -0.71 -6.01 7.64
CA GLU A 309 -0.04 -5.00 6.83
C GLU A 309 1.17 -5.64 6.13
N SER A 310 1.16 -5.66 4.82
CA SER A 310 2.27 -6.25 4.05
C SER A 310 3.56 -5.47 4.24
N PHE A 311 3.50 -4.14 4.11
CA PHE A 311 4.65 -3.27 4.32
C PHE A 311 4.36 -2.14 5.31
N GLY A 312 3.35 -1.29 5.05
CA GLY A 312 2.98 -0.17 5.90
C GLY A 312 3.46 1.18 5.38
N LEU A 313 3.10 1.56 4.15
CA LEU A 313 3.46 2.85 3.56
C LEU A 313 3.10 4.02 4.48
N VAL A 314 1.94 3.98 5.15
CA VAL A 314 1.51 5.02 6.12
C VAL A 314 2.54 5.20 7.25
N ALA A 315 3.05 4.10 7.80
CA ALA A 315 4.07 4.17 8.85
C ALA A 315 5.40 4.71 8.31
N LEU A 316 5.77 4.35 7.07
CA LEU A 316 6.97 4.87 6.41
C LEU A 316 6.86 6.37 6.11
N GLU A 317 5.70 6.82 5.60
CA GLU A 317 5.43 8.23 5.29
C GLU A 317 5.43 9.10 6.57
N ALA A 318 4.78 8.61 7.64
CA ALA A 318 4.83 9.25 8.95
C ALA A 318 6.27 9.36 9.47
N ALA A 319 7.03 8.26 9.41
CA ALA A 319 8.44 8.22 9.80
C ALA A 319 9.28 9.21 8.97
N ALA A 320 9.09 9.27 7.65
CA ALA A 320 9.79 10.20 6.77
C ALA A 320 9.50 11.66 7.12
N CYS A 321 8.29 11.98 7.58
CA CYS A 321 7.89 13.30 8.07
C CYS A 321 8.41 13.60 9.50
N GLY A 322 9.04 12.63 10.17
CA GLY A 322 9.51 12.78 11.56
C GLY A 322 8.39 12.65 12.59
N THR A 323 7.26 12.04 12.23
CA THR A 323 6.14 11.82 13.12
C THR A 323 6.25 10.44 13.76
N PRO A 324 6.31 10.34 15.10
CA PRO A 324 6.33 9.06 15.80
C PRO A 324 5.15 8.18 15.46
N VAL A 325 5.36 6.87 15.40
CA VAL A 325 4.32 5.90 15.05
C VAL A 325 4.03 4.97 16.23
N VAL A 326 2.74 4.78 16.53
CA VAL A 326 2.28 3.68 17.39
C VAL A 326 1.52 2.69 16.51
N ALA A 327 2.08 1.52 16.29
CA ALA A 327 1.58 0.56 15.32
C ALA A 327 1.32 -0.82 15.93
N ALA A 328 0.37 -1.55 15.36
CA ALA A 328 0.24 -2.98 15.64
C ALA A 328 1.50 -3.72 15.18
N ALA A 329 1.95 -4.68 15.98
CA ALA A 329 3.12 -5.49 15.69
C ALA A 329 2.81 -6.59 14.67
N VAL A 330 2.48 -6.20 13.41
CA VAL A 330 2.09 -7.13 12.33
C VAL A 330 2.89 -6.85 11.05
N GLY A 331 3.18 -7.91 10.30
CA GLY A 331 3.78 -7.84 8.97
C GLY A 331 4.94 -6.86 8.85
N GLY A 332 4.91 -6.02 7.83
CA GLY A 332 5.94 -5.01 7.54
C GLY A 332 6.09 -3.92 8.60
N LEU A 333 5.07 -3.67 9.43
CA LEU A 333 5.19 -2.70 10.53
C LEU A 333 6.28 -3.08 11.52
N ARG A 334 6.52 -4.39 11.76
CA ARG A 334 7.65 -4.87 12.57
C ARG A 334 9.03 -4.53 11.97
N THR A 335 9.10 -4.34 10.67
CA THR A 335 10.32 -3.93 9.96
C THR A 335 10.53 -2.43 10.00
N LEU A 336 9.44 -1.67 9.85
CA LEU A 336 9.48 -0.20 9.76
C LEU A 336 9.62 0.48 11.11
N VAL A 337 8.85 0.04 12.12
CA VAL A 337 8.87 0.61 13.46
C VAL A 337 9.85 -0.18 14.33
N VAL A 338 10.88 0.50 14.82
CA VAL A 338 11.80 -0.05 15.83
C VAL A 338 11.26 0.34 17.20
N ASP A 339 10.74 -0.65 17.91
CA ASP A 339 10.10 -0.45 19.21
C ASP A 339 11.02 0.27 20.20
N GLY A 340 10.51 1.31 20.85
CA GLY A 340 11.26 2.17 21.77
C GLY A 340 12.36 3.05 21.14
N ARG A 341 12.43 3.14 19.78
CA ARG A 341 13.42 3.97 19.09
C ARG A 341 12.85 4.88 18.01
N THR A 342 11.89 4.40 17.22
CA THR A 342 11.24 5.19 16.16
C THR A 342 9.74 5.34 16.40
N GLY A 343 9.24 4.76 17.46
CA GLY A 343 7.84 4.66 17.84
C GLY A 343 7.64 3.46 18.75
N PHE A 344 6.40 2.99 18.84
CA PHE A 344 6.05 1.80 19.59
C PHE A 344 5.32 0.77 18.75
N LEU A 345 5.63 -0.52 19.01
CA LEU A 345 4.87 -1.67 18.53
C LEU A 345 3.96 -2.19 19.64
N VAL A 346 2.72 -2.48 19.30
CA VAL A 346 1.73 -3.05 20.21
C VAL A 346 1.39 -4.46 19.76
N GLU A 347 1.66 -5.44 20.63
CA GLU A 347 1.21 -6.81 20.39
C GLU A 347 -0.31 -6.89 20.60
N GLY A 348 -1.00 -7.47 19.63
CA GLY A 348 -2.46 -7.50 19.62
C GLY A 348 -3.08 -6.16 19.25
N ARG A 349 -4.32 -5.92 19.70
CA ARG A 349 -5.13 -4.77 19.30
C ARG A 349 -5.88 -4.13 20.47
N ASP A 350 -5.33 -4.25 21.67
CA ASP A 350 -5.92 -3.65 22.87
C ASP A 350 -5.85 -2.11 22.82
N PRO A 351 -6.98 -1.39 22.78
CA PRO A 351 -7.00 0.06 22.73
C PRO A 351 -6.34 0.75 23.93
N GLU A 352 -6.37 0.13 25.11
CA GLU A 352 -5.76 0.66 26.33
C GLU A 352 -4.22 0.66 26.19
N VAL A 353 -3.65 -0.41 25.60
CA VAL A 353 -2.22 -0.50 25.33
C VAL A 353 -1.81 0.55 24.28
N PHE A 354 -2.60 0.73 23.23
CA PHE A 354 -2.36 1.81 22.26
C PHE A 354 -2.40 3.18 22.94
N ALA A 355 -3.40 3.45 23.77
CA ALA A 355 -3.53 4.70 24.52
C ALA A 355 -2.31 4.94 25.42
N ALA A 356 -1.86 3.94 26.15
CA ALA A 356 -0.68 4.05 27.02
C ALA A 356 0.60 4.39 26.24
N ARG A 357 0.79 3.81 25.05
CA ARG A 357 1.95 4.11 24.18
C ARG A 357 1.86 5.51 23.56
N VAL A 358 0.66 5.94 23.15
CA VAL A 358 0.42 7.30 22.70
C VAL A 358 0.69 8.30 23.83
N ASP A 359 0.15 8.07 25.03
CA ASP A 359 0.33 8.94 26.19
C ASP A 359 1.80 9.09 26.59
N ALA A 360 2.59 8.01 26.51
CA ALA A 360 4.03 8.05 26.77
C ALA A 360 4.76 9.02 25.82
N ILE A 361 4.37 9.07 24.54
CA ILE A 361 4.94 10.01 23.57
C ILE A 361 4.45 11.44 23.85
N LEU A 362 3.16 11.62 24.17
CA LEU A 362 2.56 12.93 24.38
C LEU A 362 2.99 13.62 25.68
N ARG A 363 3.51 12.88 26.66
CA ARG A 363 3.99 13.43 27.95
C ARG A 363 5.47 13.75 27.95
N ASP A 364 6.22 13.29 26.97
CA ASP A 364 7.68 13.44 26.91
C ASP A 364 8.11 13.98 25.55
N ASP A 365 8.26 15.31 25.47
CA ASP A 365 8.67 16.00 24.25
C ASP A 365 10.06 15.55 23.77
N ALA A 366 10.96 15.17 24.70
CA ALA A 366 12.29 14.69 24.35
C ALA A 366 12.22 13.31 23.69
N LEU A 367 11.38 12.42 24.23
CA LEU A 367 11.10 11.12 23.63
C LEU A 367 10.47 11.27 22.24
N ALA A 368 9.45 12.14 22.11
CA ALA A 368 8.79 12.40 20.84
C ALA A 368 9.78 12.91 19.77
N ALA A 369 10.63 13.88 20.15
CA ALA A 369 11.65 14.43 19.26
C ALA A 369 12.72 13.38 18.88
N ALA A 370 13.15 12.56 19.83
CA ALA A 370 14.11 11.48 19.59
C ALA A 370 13.54 10.44 18.61
N PHE A 371 12.28 10.00 18.83
CA PHE A 371 11.59 9.07 17.92
C PHE A 371 11.44 9.64 16.52
N GLY A 372 10.96 10.89 16.40
CA GLY A 372 10.78 11.55 15.12
C GLY A 372 12.09 11.69 14.34
N THR A 373 13.18 12.09 15.03
CA THR A 373 14.50 12.24 14.41
C THR A 373 15.03 10.90 13.90
N GLU A 374 14.97 9.86 14.72
CA GLU A 374 15.46 8.53 14.34
C GLU A 374 14.59 7.89 13.27
N ALA A 375 13.27 8.09 13.33
CA ALA A 375 12.33 7.63 12.31
C ALA A 375 12.62 8.26 10.94
N ALA A 376 12.81 9.60 10.91
CA ALA A 376 13.16 10.31 9.68
C ALA A 376 14.53 9.87 9.13
N ARG A 377 15.53 9.69 10.01
CA ARG A 377 16.85 9.20 9.62
C ARG A 377 16.76 7.81 8.96
N ARG A 378 15.99 6.90 9.53
CA ARG A 378 15.78 5.55 9.02
C ARG A 378 14.98 5.57 7.73
N GLY A 379 13.93 6.40 7.65
CA GLY A 379 13.08 6.59 6.47
C GLY A 379 13.86 6.99 5.22
N LYS A 380 14.95 7.77 5.37
CA LYS A 380 15.82 8.16 4.24
C LYS A 380 16.40 6.97 3.44
N GLY A 381 16.50 5.79 4.05
CA GLY A 381 16.96 4.57 3.37
C GLY A 381 15.94 3.96 2.42
N TYR A 382 14.68 4.38 2.50
CA TYR A 382 13.58 3.88 1.67
C TYR A 382 13.27 4.88 0.56
N THR A 383 13.83 4.65 -0.64
CA THR A 383 13.60 5.51 -1.80
C THR A 383 13.11 4.68 -2.99
N TRP A 384 12.24 5.25 -3.80
CA TRP A 384 11.78 4.59 -5.02
C TRP A 384 12.91 4.36 -6.02
N SER A 385 13.91 5.22 -6.07
CA SER A 385 15.10 5.01 -6.89
C SER A 385 15.91 3.77 -6.47
N THR A 386 16.01 3.49 -5.17
CA THR A 386 16.65 2.27 -4.66
C THR A 386 15.82 1.03 -5.03
N ALA A 387 14.50 1.09 -4.90
CA ALA A 387 13.61 0.01 -5.32
C ALA A 387 13.74 -0.25 -6.84
N ALA A 388 13.70 0.79 -7.66
CA ALA A 388 13.87 0.70 -9.12
C ALA A 388 15.25 0.12 -9.51
N ALA A 389 16.32 0.52 -8.82
CA ALA A 389 17.67 -0.01 -9.10
C ALA A 389 17.76 -1.52 -8.79
N ARG A 390 17.14 -1.98 -7.68
CA ARG A 390 17.07 -3.42 -7.34
C ARG A 390 16.27 -4.18 -8.39
N LEU A 391 15.09 -3.66 -8.77
CA LEU A 391 14.25 -4.29 -9.79
C LEU A 391 14.93 -4.38 -11.15
N ARG A 392 15.60 -3.33 -11.59
CA ARG A 392 16.36 -3.38 -12.85
C ARG A 392 17.39 -4.51 -12.85
N ARG A 393 18.01 -4.82 -11.70
CA ARG A 393 18.92 -5.98 -11.57
C ARG A 393 18.14 -7.28 -11.70
N VAL A 394 17.05 -7.45 -10.94
CA VAL A 394 16.20 -8.65 -11.01
C VAL A 394 15.77 -8.92 -12.44
N TYR A 395 15.22 -7.94 -13.12
CA TYR A 395 14.79 -8.11 -14.51
C TYR A 395 15.98 -8.44 -15.46
N SER A 396 17.11 -7.78 -15.30
CA SER A 396 18.29 -8.08 -16.12
C SER A 396 18.79 -9.52 -15.93
N ASP A 397 18.73 -10.02 -14.71
CA ASP A 397 19.12 -11.39 -14.39
C ASP A 397 18.12 -12.40 -14.99
N LEU A 398 16.83 -12.09 -14.98
CA LEU A 398 15.78 -12.94 -15.53
C LEU A 398 15.87 -13.08 -17.06
N THR A 399 16.27 -12.02 -17.78
CA THR A 399 16.44 -12.10 -19.26
C THR A 399 17.57 -13.02 -19.71
N THR A 400 18.40 -13.49 -18.77
CA THR A 400 19.54 -14.40 -19.06
C THR A 400 19.36 -15.81 -18.50
N ARG A 401 18.26 -16.05 -17.75
CA ARG A 401 17.95 -17.36 -17.14
C ARG A 401 16.88 -18.11 -17.96
N ALA A 402 16.88 -19.43 -17.84
CA ALA A 402 15.74 -20.21 -18.30
C ALA A 402 14.50 -19.86 -17.46
N LEU A 403 13.36 -19.72 -18.10
CA LEU A 403 12.10 -19.47 -17.42
C LEU A 403 11.71 -20.68 -16.56
N VAL A 404 11.01 -20.41 -15.48
CA VAL A 404 10.45 -21.47 -14.63
C VAL A 404 9.42 -22.24 -15.46
N ASP A 405 9.68 -23.55 -15.61
CA ASP A 405 8.75 -24.49 -16.22
C ASP A 405 7.73 -24.89 -15.13
N CYS A 406 6.49 -24.53 -15.36
CA CYS A 406 5.38 -24.82 -14.47
C CYS A 406 4.28 -25.54 -15.26
N GLN A 407 4.10 -26.81 -14.97
CA GLN A 407 3.05 -27.65 -15.55
C GLN A 407 1.69 -27.46 -14.85
#